data_cacd5760f3e157f1e26bf1fb8b81a880
#
_entry.id   cacd5760f3e157f1e26bf1fb8b81a880
#
_cell.length_a   1.000
_cell.length_b   1.000
_cell.length_c   1.000
_cell.angle_alpha   90.00
_cell.angle_beta   90.00
_cell.angle_gamma   90.00
#
_symmetry.space_group_name_H-M   'P 1'
#
loop_
_entity.id
_entity.type
_entity.pdbx_description
1 polymer ?
#
loop_
_entity_poly.entity_id
_entity_poly.type
_entity_poly.pdbx_seq_one_letter_code
_entity_poly.pdbx_strand_id
1 'polypeptide(L)'
;MNLSDASRQGVTVRVHRTIHDIVPTEWNDCFPGDPEGWAYYRAIEESGLADFSWAYLATREGDRVIAVAPAFITSYKLDTTIQGGLRTVLQPVLRVFGRLLTLRLLCLGSPHADRCHLGFAPGLPAARRGEIAGLLLATLDSCAAAEGIGLIAAKDLAKPDLASGVHVAFAKAGFSRQPSLPNALLALPPGDEDGYLRSLSQAARRDVRRKLKAVARVQVEAHRGLEAIVLIPRIMQLYEAQRERSSVDFDQFETLTPEYFRAVLTRLADTAVVFVYSHEGRIIAFNLCYHSQEVFVDKFIGLELPLARTLNLYVVSWMNNVRYCLGRGIPVLQSGQTAYAMKLRLGSHLRANWIYFRHRHPIVNFALRMAGPLLAADKHDPELSRARRRQA
;
A
#
# COMPACT_ATOMS: atom_id res chain seq x y z
N MET A 1 -14.03 -27.63 -0.25
CA MET A 1 -15.23 -27.08 -0.92
C MET A 1 -14.73 -26.33 -2.14
N ASN A 2 -14.97 -26.85 -3.36
CA ASN A 2 -14.49 -26.27 -4.61
C ASN A 2 -15.16 -24.90 -4.81
N LEU A 3 -14.38 -23.84 -4.69
CA LEU A 3 -14.80 -22.48 -5.02
C LEU A 3 -14.89 -22.39 -6.55
N SER A 4 -15.97 -21.83 -7.04
CA SER A 4 -16.41 -21.77 -8.44
C SER A 4 -15.28 -21.40 -9.41
N ASP A 5 -14.87 -22.35 -10.25
CA ASP A 5 -14.04 -22.08 -11.41
C ASP A 5 -14.89 -21.39 -12.49
N ALA A 6 -14.54 -20.16 -12.85
CA ALA A 6 -15.11 -19.50 -14.02
C ALA A 6 -14.26 -19.87 -15.24
N SER A 7 -14.88 -20.48 -16.27
CA SER A 7 -14.18 -20.85 -17.50
C SER A 7 -14.82 -20.16 -18.70
N ARG A 8 -14.00 -19.55 -19.57
CA ARG A 8 -14.43 -19.01 -20.86
C ARG A 8 -13.31 -19.17 -21.89
N GLN A 9 -13.60 -19.83 -23.01
CA GLN A 9 -12.68 -19.97 -24.15
C GLN A 9 -11.27 -20.49 -23.77
N GLY A 10 -11.19 -21.54 -22.94
CA GLY A 10 -9.89 -22.10 -22.51
C GLY A 10 -9.16 -21.34 -21.42
N VAL A 11 -9.76 -20.27 -20.90
CA VAL A 11 -9.23 -19.51 -19.75
C VAL A 11 -10.00 -19.89 -18.49
N THR A 12 -9.30 -20.25 -17.42
CA THR A 12 -9.87 -20.60 -16.12
C THR A 12 -9.33 -19.67 -15.03
N VAL A 13 -10.20 -19.28 -14.09
CA VAL A 13 -9.80 -18.54 -12.89
C VAL A 13 -10.01 -19.43 -11.68
N ARG A 14 -8.96 -19.65 -10.90
CA ARG A 14 -9.01 -20.39 -9.64
C ARG A 14 -8.77 -19.48 -8.46
N VAL A 15 -9.45 -19.76 -7.35
CA VAL A 15 -9.25 -19.07 -6.09
C VAL A 15 -8.54 -19.99 -5.12
N HIS A 16 -7.40 -19.57 -4.65
CA HIS A 16 -6.58 -20.23 -3.65
C HIS A 16 -6.74 -19.56 -2.29
N ARG A 17 -6.65 -20.31 -1.21
CA ARG A 17 -6.72 -19.78 0.16
C ARG A 17 -5.36 -19.55 0.79
N THR A 18 -4.34 -19.99 0.14
CA THR A 18 -2.94 -19.75 0.50
C THR A 18 -2.12 -19.44 -0.75
N ILE A 19 -1.14 -18.56 -0.60
CA ILE A 19 -0.19 -18.26 -1.68
C ILE A 19 0.68 -19.47 -2.04
N HIS A 20 0.81 -20.43 -1.12
CA HIS A 20 1.58 -21.66 -1.34
C HIS A 20 1.06 -22.54 -2.47
N ASP A 21 -0.23 -22.41 -2.83
CA ASP A 21 -0.83 -23.13 -3.95
C ASP A 21 -0.42 -22.57 -5.32
N ILE A 22 0.30 -21.44 -5.36
CA ILE A 22 0.74 -20.79 -6.59
C ILE A 22 2.28 -20.81 -6.63
N VAL A 23 2.82 -21.21 -7.77
CA VAL A 23 4.27 -21.28 -7.96
C VAL A 23 4.89 -19.88 -7.88
N PRO A 24 5.97 -19.66 -7.10
CA PRO A 24 6.57 -18.34 -6.91
C PRO A 24 6.94 -17.61 -8.22
N THR A 25 7.48 -18.33 -9.19
CA THR A 25 7.87 -17.76 -10.49
C THR A 25 6.65 -17.32 -11.29
N GLU A 26 5.57 -18.13 -11.33
CA GLU A 26 4.33 -17.78 -12.03
C GLU A 26 3.68 -16.51 -11.45
N TRP A 27 3.74 -16.35 -10.13
CA TRP A 27 3.26 -15.14 -9.46
C TRP A 27 4.13 -13.93 -9.80
N ASN A 28 5.44 -14.05 -9.60
CA ASN A 28 6.39 -12.95 -9.77
C ASN A 28 6.49 -12.48 -11.23
N ASP A 29 6.34 -13.39 -12.20
CA ASP A 29 6.31 -13.04 -13.63
C ASP A 29 5.16 -12.06 -13.97
N CYS A 30 4.07 -12.08 -13.20
CA CYS A 30 2.98 -11.12 -13.34
C CYS A 30 3.27 -9.74 -12.69
N PHE A 31 4.34 -9.63 -11.90
CA PHE A 31 4.76 -8.41 -11.19
C PHE A 31 6.25 -8.13 -11.37
N PRO A 32 6.74 -7.98 -12.60
CA PRO A 32 8.16 -7.77 -12.85
C PRO A 32 8.66 -6.51 -12.11
N GLY A 33 9.74 -6.66 -11.38
CA GLY A 33 10.38 -5.56 -10.65
C GLY A 33 9.64 -5.08 -9.39
N ASP A 34 8.56 -5.73 -8.96
CA ASP A 34 7.86 -5.36 -7.72
C ASP A 34 8.47 -6.09 -6.50
N PRO A 35 8.91 -5.40 -5.45
CA PRO A 35 9.46 -6.04 -4.26
C PRO A 35 8.38 -6.71 -3.38
N GLU A 36 7.10 -6.35 -3.55
CA GLU A 36 5.96 -6.95 -2.86
C GLU A 36 5.41 -8.15 -3.66
N GLY A 37 6.29 -9.08 -4.06
CA GLY A 37 5.97 -10.28 -4.81
C GLY A 37 5.48 -11.46 -3.95
N TRP A 38 5.67 -12.68 -4.41
CA TRP A 38 5.21 -13.91 -3.76
C TRP A 38 5.69 -14.04 -2.30
N ALA A 39 6.97 -13.75 -2.06
CA ALA A 39 7.56 -13.82 -0.71
C ALA A 39 6.90 -12.84 0.27
N TYR A 40 6.49 -11.67 -0.22
CA TYR A 40 5.74 -10.69 0.58
C TYR A 40 4.35 -11.23 0.98
N TYR A 41 3.60 -11.84 0.06
CA TYR A 41 2.30 -12.42 0.38
C TYR A 41 2.40 -13.60 1.32
N ARG A 42 3.45 -14.41 1.18
CA ARG A 42 3.78 -15.45 2.15
C ARG A 42 4.05 -14.88 3.54
N ALA A 43 4.83 -13.81 3.63
CA ALA A 43 5.11 -13.14 4.91
C ALA A 43 3.83 -12.59 5.56
N ILE A 44 2.91 -12.05 4.76
CA ILE A 44 1.61 -11.56 5.25
C ILE A 44 0.75 -12.71 5.80
N GLU A 45 0.69 -13.85 5.12
CA GLU A 45 -0.04 -15.02 5.65
C GLU A 45 0.53 -15.51 6.99
N GLU A 46 1.85 -15.53 7.11
CA GLU A 46 2.56 -15.98 8.31
C GLU A 46 2.55 -14.94 9.45
N SER A 47 2.06 -13.74 9.20
CA SER A 47 2.13 -12.60 10.13
C SER A 47 1.12 -12.62 11.27
N GLY A 48 0.19 -13.59 11.29
CA GLY A 48 -0.80 -13.71 12.36
C GLY A 48 -1.80 -12.55 12.43
N LEU A 49 -2.07 -11.87 11.31
CA LEU A 49 -3.05 -10.78 11.21
C LEU A 49 -4.47 -11.36 11.23
N ALA A 50 -5.00 -11.62 12.43
CA ALA A 50 -6.23 -12.36 12.68
C ALA A 50 -7.49 -11.70 12.08
N ASP A 51 -7.47 -10.38 11.83
CA ASP A 51 -8.58 -9.64 11.26
C ASP A 51 -8.76 -9.87 9.75
N PHE A 52 -7.84 -10.61 9.13
CA PHE A 52 -7.83 -10.84 7.69
C PHE A 52 -7.84 -12.34 7.36
N SER A 53 -8.60 -12.67 6.32
CA SER A 53 -8.51 -13.98 5.65
C SER A 53 -8.08 -13.75 4.20
N TRP A 54 -7.23 -14.63 3.69
CA TRP A 54 -6.57 -14.43 2.41
C TRP A 54 -7.26 -15.20 1.29
N ALA A 55 -7.19 -14.64 0.09
CA ALA A 55 -7.56 -15.29 -1.15
C ALA A 55 -6.63 -14.82 -2.27
N TYR A 56 -6.28 -15.73 -3.17
CA TYR A 56 -5.42 -15.45 -4.31
C TYR A 56 -6.09 -15.97 -5.57
N LEU A 57 -6.29 -15.10 -6.53
CA LEU A 57 -6.87 -15.46 -7.80
C LEU A 57 -5.74 -15.71 -8.81
N ALA A 58 -5.75 -16.86 -9.44
CA ALA A 58 -4.85 -17.19 -10.54
C ALA A 58 -5.66 -17.51 -11.78
N THR A 59 -5.36 -16.81 -12.87
CA THR A 59 -5.97 -17.04 -14.18
C THR A 59 -4.99 -17.82 -15.05
N ARG A 60 -5.46 -18.96 -15.59
CA ARG A 60 -4.68 -19.82 -16.47
C ARG A 60 -5.29 -19.88 -17.87
N GLU A 61 -4.42 -19.94 -18.87
CA GLU A 61 -4.75 -20.28 -20.23
C GLU A 61 -3.92 -21.53 -20.60
N GLY A 62 -4.58 -22.67 -20.69
CA GLY A 62 -3.88 -23.97 -20.62
C GLY A 62 -3.15 -24.11 -19.28
N ASP A 63 -1.86 -24.47 -19.36
CA ASP A 63 -1.00 -24.65 -18.17
C ASP A 63 -0.32 -23.35 -17.71
N ARG A 64 -0.43 -22.27 -18.48
CA ARG A 64 0.26 -21.01 -18.19
C ARG A 64 -0.58 -20.08 -17.33
N VAL A 65 0.00 -19.54 -16.26
CA VAL A 65 -0.60 -18.40 -15.53
C VAL A 65 -0.43 -17.13 -16.35
N ILE A 66 -1.55 -16.45 -16.62
CA ILE A 66 -1.59 -15.22 -17.42
C ILE A 66 -2.01 -13.98 -16.63
N ALA A 67 -2.62 -14.18 -15.46
CA ALA A 67 -2.88 -13.08 -14.52
C ALA A 67 -3.03 -13.63 -13.09
N VAL A 68 -2.66 -12.82 -12.12
CA VAL A 68 -2.84 -13.09 -10.69
C VAL A 68 -3.29 -11.85 -9.94
N ALA A 69 -4.01 -12.04 -8.85
CA ALA A 69 -4.41 -10.98 -7.97
C ALA A 69 -4.60 -11.48 -6.54
N PRO A 70 -4.00 -10.83 -5.54
CA PRO A 70 -4.33 -11.08 -4.14
C PRO A 70 -5.67 -10.45 -3.79
N ALA A 71 -6.35 -11.03 -2.83
CA ALA A 71 -7.52 -10.49 -2.19
C ALA A 71 -7.54 -10.84 -0.72
N PHE A 72 -8.30 -10.09 0.06
CA PHE A 72 -8.49 -10.35 1.47
C PHE A 72 -9.94 -10.17 1.87
N ILE A 73 -10.34 -10.87 2.92
CA ILE A 73 -11.65 -10.75 3.55
C ILE A 73 -11.44 -10.17 4.94
N THR A 74 -12.25 -9.18 5.30
CA THR A 74 -12.21 -8.56 6.61
C THR A 74 -13.56 -7.99 7.00
N SER A 75 -13.72 -7.61 8.25
CA SER A 75 -14.87 -6.82 8.73
C SER A 75 -14.52 -5.34 8.62
N TYR A 76 -15.16 -4.63 7.70
CA TYR A 76 -14.88 -3.23 7.41
C TYR A 76 -15.90 -2.31 8.06
N LYS A 77 -15.44 -1.36 8.86
CA LYS A 77 -16.28 -0.32 9.46
C LYS A 77 -16.37 0.86 8.50
N LEU A 78 -17.55 1.19 8.03
CA LEU A 78 -17.77 2.32 7.11
C LEU A 78 -17.40 3.68 7.71
N ASP A 79 -17.32 3.79 9.03
CA ASP A 79 -16.96 5.02 9.74
C ASP A 79 -15.44 5.29 9.77
N THR A 80 -14.59 4.32 9.44
CA THR A 80 -13.14 4.54 9.31
C THR A 80 -12.79 5.57 8.24
N THR A 81 -13.63 5.74 7.23
CA THR A 81 -13.45 6.77 6.20
C THR A 81 -13.95 8.16 6.63
N ILE A 82 -14.75 8.24 7.70
CA ILE A 82 -15.29 9.51 8.22
C ILE A 82 -14.27 10.10 9.20
N GLN A 83 -13.54 11.10 8.76
CA GLN A 83 -12.50 11.75 9.57
C GLN A 83 -12.81 13.22 9.86
N GLY A 84 -12.15 13.80 10.87
CA GLY A 84 -12.26 15.21 11.23
C GLY A 84 -13.63 15.59 11.86
N GLY A 85 -14.04 16.83 11.70
CA GLY A 85 -15.24 17.39 12.34
C GLY A 85 -16.57 16.67 12.00
N LEU A 86 -16.65 16.03 10.85
CA LEU A 86 -17.81 15.26 10.44
C LEU A 86 -17.99 14.00 11.33
N ARG A 87 -16.91 13.38 11.77
CA ARG A 87 -16.92 12.25 12.72
C ARG A 87 -17.55 12.67 14.05
N THR A 88 -17.18 13.86 14.55
CA THR A 88 -17.71 14.40 15.82
C THR A 88 -19.22 14.64 15.74
N VAL A 89 -19.72 15.17 14.63
CA VAL A 89 -21.16 15.44 14.41
C VAL A 89 -21.96 14.14 14.26
N LEU A 90 -21.40 13.13 13.59
CA LEU A 90 -22.07 11.86 13.35
C LEU A 90 -21.88 10.85 14.49
N GLN A 91 -21.03 11.12 15.46
CA GLN A 91 -20.69 10.21 16.56
C GLN A 91 -21.92 9.63 17.33
N PRO A 92 -22.99 10.38 17.61
CA PRO A 92 -24.20 9.81 18.26
C PRO A 92 -24.88 8.76 17.36
N VAL A 93 -24.99 9.04 16.06
CA VAL A 93 -25.58 8.12 15.08
C VAL A 93 -24.70 6.87 14.90
N LEU A 94 -23.39 7.06 14.83
CA LEU A 94 -22.41 5.98 14.70
C LEU A 94 -22.40 5.05 15.93
N ARG A 95 -22.62 5.59 17.15
CA ARG A 95 -22.73 4.78 18.37
C ARG A 95 -23.98 3.89 18.39
N VAL A 96 -25.11 4.38 17.87
CA VAL A 96 -26.37 3.62 17.84
C VAL A 96 -26.37 2.58 16.71
N PHE A 97 -25.85 2.94 15.54
CA PHE A 97 -25.90 2.13 14.33
C PHE A 97 -24.56 1.48 13.97
N GLY A 98 -23.51 1.60 14.80
CA GLY A 98 -22.15 1.16 14.50
C GLY A 98 -22.03 -0.33 14.09
N ARG A 99 -22.87 -1.21 14.68
CA ARG A 99 -22.94 -2.63 14.27
C ARG A 99 -23.51 -2.82 12.87
N LEU A 100 -24.44 -1.97 12.44
CA LEU A 100 -25.02 -1.99 11.09
C LEU A 100 -24.09 -1.39 10.05
N LEU A 101 -23.08 -0.60 10.47
CA LEU A 101 -22.06 0.02 9.63
C LEU A 101 -20.81 -0.86 9.45
N THR A 102 -20.77 -2.01 10.13
CA THR A 102 -19.69 -3.00 9.93
C THR A 102 -20.14 -4.01 8.87
N LEU A 103 -19.49 -3.99 7.73
CA LEU A 103 -19.76 -4.88 6.60
C LEU A 103 -18.64 -5.88 6.41
N ARG A 104 -18.99 -7.13 6.11
CA ARG A 104 -17.99 -8.08 5.58
C ARG A 104 -17.57 -7.60 4.19
N LEU A 105 -16.28 -7.44 4.01
CA LEU A 105 -15.63 -6.94 2.80
C LEU A 105 -14.76 -8.03 2.18
N LEU A 106 -14.91 -8.27 0.88
CA LEU A 106 -13.92 -8.96 0.05
C LEU A 106 -13.24 -7.91 -0.83
N CYS A 107 -11.96 -7.70 -0.64
CA CYS A 107 -11.21 -6.64 -1.30
C CYS A 107 -10.05 -7.20 -2.13
N LEU A 108 -10.01 -6.83 -3.41
CA LEU A 108 -8.87 -7.08 -4.29
C LEU A 108 -7.71 -6.16 -3.90
N GLY A 109 -6.52 -6.71 -3.77
CA GLY A 109 -5.31 -6.05 -3.29
C GLY A 109 -4.81 -6.62 -1.97
N SER A 110 -3.94 -5.89 -1.29
CA SER A 110 -3.40 -6.22 0.03
C SER A 110 -3.75 -5.13 1.05
N PRO A 111 -4.06 -5.46 2.30
CA PRO A 111 -4.35 -4.45 3.31
C PRO A 111 -3.18 -3.50 3.53
N HIS A 112 -1.96 -3.98 3.46
CA HIS A 112 -0.73 -3.25 3.79
C HIS A 112 0.08 -2.80 2.57
N ALA A 113 -0.35 -3.06 1.33
CA ALA A 113 0.28 -2.51 0.15
C ALA A 113 -0.39 -1.20 -0.27
N ASP A 114 0.41 -0.23 -0.74
CA ASP A 114 -0.07 1.06 -1.25
C ASP A 114 -0.49 0.98 -2.73
N ARG A 115 -0.64 -0.22 -3.25
CA ARG A 115 -0.99 -0.52 -4.63
C ARG A 115 -1.88 -1.75 -4.70
N CYS A 116 -2.88 -1.73 -5.57
CA CYS A 116 -3.59 -2.95 -5.95
C CYS A 116 -2.68 -3.80 -6.85
N HIS A 117 -2.32 -4.98 -6.37
CA HIS A 117 -1.57 -5.94 -7.16
C HIS A 117 -2.53 -6.73 -8.05
N LEU A 118 -2.85 -6.19 -9.21
CA LEU A 118 -3.50 -6.89 -10.30
C LEU A 118 -2.45 -7.12 -11.39
N GLY A 119 -1.83 -8.30 -11.38
CA GLY A 119 -0.71 -8.67 -12.23
C GLY A 119 -1.13 -9.37 -13.50
N PHE A 120 -0.40 -9.13 -14.58
CA PHE A 120 -0.59 -9.78 -15.86
C PHE A 120 0.75 -10.26 -16.41
N ALA A 121 0.74 -11.42 -17.05
CA ALA A 121 1.92 -11.95 -17.71
C ALA A 121 2.50 -10.96 -18.73
N PRO A 122 3.83 -10.85 -18.84
CA PRO A 122 4.47 -10.00 -19.84
C PRO A 122 3.97 -10.29 -21.25
N GLY A 123 3.80 -9.24 -22.06
CA GLY A 123 3.35 -9.35 -23.44
C GLY A 123 1.83 -9.53 -23.62
N LEU A 124 1.04 -9.64 -22.57
CA LEU A 124 -0.41 -9.75 -22.70
C LEU A 124 -1.00 -8.44 -23.27
N PRO A 125 -1.76 -8.51 -24.41
CA PRO A 125 -2.35 -7.32 -25.02
C PRO A 125 -3.32 -6.58 -24.10
N ALA A 126 -3.38 -5.26 -24.21
CA ALA A 126 -4.22 -4.41 -23.36
C ALA A 126 -5.72 -4.80 -23.40
N ALA A 127 -6.25 -5.12 -24.60
CA ALA A 127 -7.63 -5.59 -24.75
C ALA A 127 -7.88 -6.88 -23.96
N ARG A 128 -6.93 -7.82 -24.02
CA ARG A 128 -7.02 -9.11 -23.32
C ARG A 128 -6.97 -8.92 -21.80
N ARG A 129 -6.19 -7.97 -21.29
CA ARG A 129 -6.16 -7.62 -19.86
C ARG A 129 -7.54 -7.20 -19.36
N GLY A 130 -8.29 -6.42 -20.14
CA GLY A 130 -9.66 -6.03 -19.80
C GLY A 130 -10.63 -7.22 -19.72
N GLU A 131 -10.53 -8.19 -20.65
CA GLU A 131 -11.34 -9.40 -20.62
C GLU A 131 -11.04 -10.27 -19.39
N ILE A 132 -9.74 -10.48 -19.10
CA ILE A 132 -9.28 -11.24 -17.94
C ILE A 132 -9.70 -10.57 -16.63
N ALA A 133 -9.59 -9.25 -16.54
CA ALA A 133 -10.08 -8.50 -15.38
C ALA A 133 -11.59 -8.73 -15.18
N GLY A 134 -12.38 -8.80 -16.26
CA GLY A 134 -13.80 -9.15 -16.20
C GLY A 134 -14.05 -10.54 -15.61
N LEU A 135 -13.25 -11.56 -16.00
CA LEU A 135 -13.34 -12.90 -15.44
C LEU A 135 -12.94 -12.94 -13.96
N LEU A 136 -11.86 -12.26 -13.59
CA LEU A 136 -11.42 -12.13 -12.20
C LEU A 136 -12.52 -11.51 -11.33
N LEU A 137 -13.18 -10.44 -11.81
CA LEU A 137 -14.26 -9.77 -11.08
C LEU A 137 -15.51 -10.66 -10.96
N ALA A 138 -15.85 -11.43 -11.99
CA ALA A 138 -16.95 -12.39 -11.93
C ALA A 138 -16.67 -13.52 -10.92
N THR A 139 -15.43 -14.02 -10.89
CA THR A 139 -15.00 -15.01 -9.89
C THR A 139 -15.03 -14.45 -8.47
N LEU A 140 -14.57 -13.20 -8.29
CA LEU A 140 -14.61 -12.51 -7.01
C LEU A 140 -16.06 -12.34 -6.51
N ASP A 141 -17.01 -11.99 -7.40
CA ASP A 141 -18.44 -11.91 -7.07
C ASP A 141 -19.03 -13.26 -6.65
N SER A 142 -18.66 -14.33 -7.35
CA SER A 142 -19.08 -15.69 -7.01
C SER A 142 -18.53 -16.13 -5.65
N CYS A 143 -17.26 -15.80 -5.33
CA CYS A 143 -16.69 -16.02 -4.01
C CYS A 143 -17.43 -15.25 -2.91
N ALA A 144 -17.70 -13.97 -3.16
CA ALA A 144 -18.46 -13.14 -2.21
C ALA A 144 -19.86 -13.72 -1.97
N ALA A 145 -20.52 -14.24 -3.03
CA ALA A 145 -21.81 -14.92 -2.92
C ALA A 145 -21.76 -16.14 -2.01
N ALA A 146 -20.79 -17.01 -2.26
CA ALA A 146 -20.63 -18.27 -1.53
C ALA A 146 -20.34 -18.04 -0.04
N GLU A 147 -19.70 -16.92 0.31
CA GLU A 147 -19.36 -16.56 1.70
C GLU A 147 -20.35 -15.59 2.36
N GLY A 148 -21.44 -15.22 1.68
CA GLY A 148 -22.41 -14.27 2.20
C GLY A 148 -21.85 -12.86 2.39
N ILE A 149 -20.82 -12.47 1.60
CA ILE A 149 -20.20 -11.15 1.64
C ILE A 149 -20.96 -10.20 0.73
N GLY A 150 -21.41 -9.07 1.29
CA GLY A 150 -22.17 -8.07 0.55
C GLY A 150 -21.31 -7.03 -0.16
N LEU A 151 -20.20 -6.60 0.46
CA LEU A 151 -19.33 -5.55 -0.05
C LEU A 151 -18.11 -6.13 -0.75
N ILE A 152 -17.92 -5.74 -2.00
CA ILE A 152 -16.73 -6.10 -2.80
C ILE A 152 -16.02 -4.81 -3.17
N ALA A 153 -14.69 -4.80 -3.05
CA ALA A 153 -13.88 -3.64 -3.41
C ALA A 153 -12.56 -4.04 -4.10
N ALA A 154 -11.90 -3.04 -4.68
CA ALA A 154 -10.50 -3.09 -5.06
C ALA A 154 -9.86 -1.78 -4.62
N LYS A 155 -8.76 -1.87 -3.87
CA LYS A 155 -8.10 -0.69 -3.31
C LYS A 155 -6.86 -0.29 -4.12
N ASP A 156 -6.62 1.00 -4.20
CA ASP A 156 -5.36 1.60 -4.70
C ASP A 156 -4.94 1.18 -6.11
N LEU A 157 -5.93 1.06 -7.04
CA LEU A 157 -5.62 0.89 -8.45
C LEU A 157 -5.03 2.20 -9.02
N ALA A 158 -3.82 2.11 -9.53
CA ALA A 158 -3.12 3.24 -10.13
C ALA A 158 -3.58 3.50 -11.57
N LYS A 159 -3.38 4.72 -12.08
CA LYS A 159 -3.72 5.09 -13.46
C LYS A 159 -3.12 4.17 -14.53
N PRO A 160 -1.85 3.72 -14.43
CA PRO A 160 -1.28 2.78 -15.40
C PRO A 160 -2.01 1.43 -15.43
N ASP A 161 -2.48 0.93 -14.27
CA ASP A 161 -3.22 -0.33 -14.17
C ASP A 161 -4.58 -0.22 -14.85
N LEU A 162 -5.15 0.99 -14.92
CA LEU A 162 -6.44 1.28 -15.54
C LEU A 162 -6.35 1.47 -17.07
N ALA A 163 -5.18 1.82 -17.61
CA ALA A 163 -5.00 2.12 -19.03
C ALA A 163 -5.21 0.90 -19.95
N SER A 164 -5.22 -0.31 -19.42
CA SER A 164 -5.28 -1.57 -20.14
C SER A 164 -6.69 -2.17 -20.29
N GLY A 165 -7.74 -1.37 -20.27
CA GLY A 165 -9.12 -1.86 -20.35
C GLY A 165 -9.70 -2.37 -19.02
N VAL A 166 -8.86 -2.47 -17.97
CA VAL A 166 -9.28 -2.91 -16.62
C VAL A 166 -10.37 -2.01 -16.06
N HIS A 167 -10.25 -0.68 -16.25
CA HIS A 167 -11.28 0.27 -15.85
C HIS A 167 -12.66 -0.06 -16.45
N VAL A 168 -12.69 -0.42 -17.73
CA VAL A 168 -13.93 -0.78 -18.44
C VAL A 168 -14.53 -2.04 -17.84
N ALA A 169 -13.70 -3.02 -17.45
CA ALA A 169 -14.17 -4.24 -16.79
C ALA A 169 -14.85 -3.95 -15.45
N PHE A 170 -14.26 -3.10 -14.60
CA PHE A 170 -14.87 -2.67 -13.34
C PHE A 170 -16.20 -1.94 -13.57
N ALA A 171 -16.25 -1.02 -14.55
CA ALA A 171 -17.46 -0.28 -14.87
C ALA A 171 -18.59 -1.22 -15.38
N LYS A 172 -18.27 -2.15 -16.28
CA LYS A 172 -19.21 -3.17 -16.78
C LYS A 172 -19.71 -4.11 -15.67
N ALA A 173 -18.86 -4.42 -14.67
CA ALA A 173 -19.24 -5.20 -13.51
C ALA A 173 -20.03 -4.39 -12.45
N GLY A 174 -20.38 -3.12 -12.71
CA GLY A 174 -21.21 -2.28 -11.86
C GLY A 174 -20.51 -1.67 -10.66
N PHE A 175 -19.17 -1.64 -10.65
CA PHE A 175 -18.41 -0.99 -9.60
C PHE A 175 -18.45 0.54 -9.72
N SER A 176 -18.58 1.20 -8.60
CA SER A 176 -18.38 2.66 -8.46
C SER A 176 -16.91 2.95 -8.22
N ARG A 177 -16.43 4.06 -8.79
CA ARG A 177 -15.05 4.50 -8.66
C ARG A 177 -14.94 5.74 -7.78
N GLN A 178 -13.98 5.73 -6.87
CA GLN A 178 -13.62 6.88 -6.04
C GLN A 178 -12.13 7.17 -6.06
N PRO A 179 -11.69 8.44 -5.95
CA PRO A 179 -10.29 8.75 -5.66
C PRO A 179 -9.85 8.15 -4.33
N SER A 180 -8.65 7.59 -4.29
CA SER A 180 -7.93 7.19 -3.09
C SER A 180 -6.77 8.14 -2.81
N LEU A 181 -6.09 7.92 -1.70
CA LEU A 181 -4.85 8.62 -1.39
C LEU A 181 -3.79 8.33 -2.45
N PRO A 182 -3.17 9.35 -3.06
CA PRO A 182 -2.15 9.14 -4.08
C PRO A 182 -0.84 8.65 -3.47
N ASN A 183 -0.05 7.91 -4.24
CA ASN A 183 1.31 7.56 -3.86
C ASN A 183 2.27 8.67 -4.25
N ALA A 184 3.21 8.99 -3.37
CA ALA A 184 4.32 9.89 -3.67
C ALA A 184 5.48 9.10 -4.28
N LEU A 185 5.87 9.45 -5.50
CA LEU A 185 6.96 8.84 -6.25
C LEU A 185 8.04 9.88 -6.53
N LEU A 186 9.28 9.52 -6.26
CA LEU A 186 10.46 10.29 -6.64
C LEU A 186 11.22 9.54 -7.73
N ALA A 187 11.26 10.10 -8.92
CA ALA A 187 12.18 9.65 -9.97
C ALA A 187 13.57 10.17 -9.64
N LEU A 188 14.53 9.27 -9.49
CA LEU A 188 15.91 9.61 -9.19
C LEU A 188 16.70 9.72 -10.49
N PRO A 189 17.36 10.86 -10.74
CA PRO A 189 18.24 10.98 -11.90
C PRO A 189 19.46 10.05 -11.69
N PRO A 190 20.02 9.50 -12.76
CA PRO A 190 21.32 8.84 -12.69
C PRO A 190 22.39 9.79 -12.13
N GLY A 191 23.25 9.30 -11.25
CA GLY A 191 24.35 10.08 -10.69
C GLY A 191 24.43 10.01 -9.17
N ASP A 192 24.76 11.13 -8.56
CA ASP A 192 25.07 11.27 -7.14
C ASP A 192 24.05 12.12 -6.37
N GLU A 193 24.27 12.24 -5.06
CA GLU A 193 23.47 13.06 -4.16
C GLU A 193 23.44 14.54 -4.60
N ASP A 194 24.54 15.07 -5.09
CA ASP A 194 24.59 16.48 -5.55
C ASP A 194 23.74 16.68 -6.81
N GLY A 195 23.69 15.69 -7.71
CA GLY A 195 22.79 15.67 -8.86
C GLY A 195 21.33 15.72 -8.42
N TYR A 196 20.93 14.88 -7.48
CA TYR A 196 19.60 14.92 -6.89
C TYR A 196 19.32 16.28 -6.22
N LEU A 197 20.25 16.79 -5.41
CA LEU A 197 20.04 18.08 -4.75
C LEU A 197 19.92 19.23 -5.76
N ARG A 198 20.62 19.19 -6.90
CA ARG A 198 20.48 20.18 -7.98
C ARG A 198 19.11 20.16 -8.62
N SER A 199 18.45 18.99 -8.69
CA SER A 199 17.09 18.87 -9.23
C SER A 199 16.03 19.55 -8.35
N LEU A 200 16.30 19.75 -7.07
CA LEU A 200 15.40 20.44 -6.15
C LEU A 200 15.39 21.96 -6.36
N SER A 201 14.28 22.62 -6.00
CA SER A 201 14.24 24.07 -5.92
C SER A 201 15.34 24.61 -4.99
N GLN A 202 15.81 25.84 -5.25
CA GLN A 202 16.88 26.46 -4.46
C GLN A 202 16.54 26.52 -2.97
N ALA A 203 15.26 26.78 -2.63
CA ALA A 203 14.78 26.85 -1.25
C ALA A 203 14.80 25.46 -0.60
N ALA A 204 14.32 24.42 -1.30
CA ALA A 204 14.34 23.05 -0.79
C ALA A 204 15.78 22.55 -0.59
N ARG A 205 16.66 22.77 -1.55
CA ARG A 205 18.08 22.38 -1.46
C ARG A 205 18.80 23.05 -0.29
N ARG A 206 18.59 24.34 -0.06
CA ARG A 206 19.16 25.05 1.10
C ARG A 206 18.64 24.48 2.42
N ASP A 207 17.34 24.20 2.51
CA ASP A 207 16.73 23.63 3.72
C ASP A 207 17.25 22.22 4.00
N VAL A 208 17.35 21.37 2.99
CA VAL A 208 17.93 20.01 3.14
C VAL A 208 19.37 20.10 3.62
N ARG A 209 20.23 20.89 2.96
CA ARG A 209 21.63 21.07 3.38
C ARG A 209 21.77 21.59 4.81
N ARG A 210 20.89 22.52 5.22
CA ARG A 210 20.87 23.03 6.58
C ARG A 210 20.49 21.94 7.59
N LYS A 211 19.48 21.14 7.29
CA LYS A 211 18.99 20.04 8.15
C LYS A 211 20.00 18.90 8.25
N LEU A 212 20.69 18.59 7.17
CA LEU A 212 21.73 17.57 7.15
C LEU A 212 22.95 17.91 8.03
N LYS A 213 23.18 19.17 8.39
CA LYS A 213 24.23 19.53 9.38
C LYS A 213 23.99 18.87 10.74
N ALA A 214 22.74 18.56 11.09
CA ALA A 214 22.41 17.86 12.33
C ALA A 214 22.75 16.35 12.28
N VAL A 215 23.01 15.79 11.09
CA VAL A 215 23.31 14.35 10.87
C VAL A 215 24.56 13.90 11.62
N ALA A 216 25.53 14.78 11.86
CA ALA A 216 26.73 14.44 12.63
C ALA A 216 26.47 13.88 14.04
N ARG A 217 25.24 14.01 14.54
CA ARG A 217 24.79 13.48 15.84
C ARG A 217 23.97 12.19 15.74
N VAL A 218 23.76 11.66 14.52
CA VAL A 218 22.91 10.50 14.28
C VAL A 218 23.72 9.44 13.57
N GLN A 219 23.82 8.28 14.17
CA GLN A 219 24.38 7.09 13.52
C GLN A 219 23.24 6.40 12.74
N VAL A 220 23.53 5.98 11.51
CA VAL A 220 22.57 5.28 10.65
C VAL A 220 23.17 3.93 10.28
N GLU A 221 22.44 2.87 10.62
CA GLU A 221 22.84 1.50 10.35
C GLU A 221 21.75 0.80 9.55
N ALA A 222 22.16 -0.10 8.64
CA ALA A 222 21.25 -0.90 7.83
C ALA A 222 21.31 -2.36 8.28
N HIS A 223 20.18 -2.91 8.69
CA HIS A 223 20.04 -4.28 9.16
C HIS A 223 19.12 -5.09 8.27
N ARG A 224 19.40 -6.38 8.12
CA ARG A 224 18.64 -7.31 7.28
C ARG A 224 18.45 -8.65 7.99
N GLY A 225 17.43 -9.41 7.58
CA GLY A 225 17.22 -10.76 8.06
C GLY A 225 17.31 -10.87 9.59
N LEU A 226 18.13 -11.78 10.09
CA LEU A 226 18.28 -12.05 11.53
C LEU A 226 18.80 -10.84 12.33
N GLU A 227 19.68 -10.01 11.75
CA GLU A 227 20.18 -8.81 12.42
C GLU A 227 19.05 -7.79 12.69
N ALA A 228 18.09 -7.69 11.78
CA ALA A 228 16.93 -6.81 11.95
C ALA A 228 15.90 -7.41 12.91
N ILE A 229 15.77 -8.73 12.97
CA ILE A 229 14.78 -9.43 13.84
C ILE A 229 15.03 -9.14 15.32
N VAL A 230 16.29 -9.06 15.75
CA VAL A 230 16.60 -8.76 17.17
C VAL A 230 16.17 -7.35 17.58
N LEU A 231 15.95 -6.46 16.62
CA LEU A 231 15.52 -5.08 16.84
C LEU A 231 13.99 -4.93 16.96
N ILE A 232 13.22 -5.97 16.68
CA ILE A 232 11.74 -5.93 16.65
C ILE A 232 11.15 -5.33 17.92
N PRO A 233 11.60 -5.66 19.15
CA PRO A 233 11.02 -5.04 20.35
C PRO A 233 11.11 -3.51 20.35
N ARG A 234 12.24 -2.96 19.87
CA ARG A 234 12.41 -1.50 19.77
C ARG A 234 11.64 -0.91 18.58
N ILE A 235 11.61 -1.61 17.46
CA ILE A 235 10.81 -1.23 16.28
C ILE A 235 9.34 -1.09 16.67
N MET A 236 8.79 -2.07 17.40
CA MET A 236 7.39 -2.05 17.84
C MET A 236 7.08 -0.85 18.73
N GLN A 237 7.93 -0.55 19.72
CA GLN A 237 7.75 0.63 20.57
C GLN A 237 7.66 1.93 19.75
N LEU A 238 8.54 2.08 18.76
CA LEU A 238 8.57 3.26 17.89
C LEU A 238 7.38 3.30 16.94
N TYR A 239 6.95 2.14 16.44
CA TYR A 239 5.80 2.00 15.54
C TYR A 239 4.48 2.34 16.27
N GLU A 240 4.26 1.76 17.45
CA GLU A 240 3.07 2.01 18.26
C GLU A 240 3.00 3.48 18.69
N ALA A 241 4.09 4.05 19.16
CA ALA A 241 4.17 5.46 19.51
C ALA A 241 3.90 6.38 18.30
N GLN A 242 4.24 5.98 17.08
CA GLN A 242 3.90 6.72 15.87
C GLN A 242 2.42 6.59 15.52
N ARG A 243 1.85 5.38 15.63
CA ARG A 243 0.44 5.11 15.38
C ARG A 243 -0.48 5.88 16.33
N GLU A 244 -0.18 5.87 17.63
CA GLU A 244 -0.96 6.59 18.65
C GLU A 244 -1.02 8.11 18.39
N ARG A 245 0.01 8.67 17.77
CA ARG A 245 0.07 10.09 17.41
C ARG A 245 -0.51 10.43 16.06
N SER A 246 -0.86 9.43 15.26
CA SER A 246 -1.48 9.65 13.95
C SER A 246 -2.85 10.32 14.14
N SER A 247 -3.08 11.40 13.40
CA SER A 247 -4.40 12.06 13.35
C SER A 247 -5.42 11.26 12.52
N VAL A 248 -4.95 10.24 11.83
CA VAL A 248 -5.71 9.36 10.96
C VAL A 248 -5.64 7.96 11.55
N ASP A 249 -6.78 7.39 11.87
CA ASP A 249 -6.90 6.05 12.39
C ASP A 249 -7.48 5.17 11.29
N PHE A 250 -6.65 4.29 10.73
CA PHE A 250 -7.06 3.29 9.76
C PHE A 250 -7.40 1.93 10.39
N ASP A 251 -7.58 1.92 11.74
CA ASP A 251 -7.99 0.75 12.53
C ASP A 251 -7.08 -0.47 12.23
N GLN A 252 -7.67 -1.59 11.88
CA GLN A 252 -6.97 -2.85 11.62
C GLN A 252 -5.94 -2.79 10.47
N PHE A 253 -6.11 -1.85 9.52
CA PHE A 253 -5.17 -1.68 8.40
C PHE A 253 -3.82 -1.10 8.81
N GLU A 254 -3.70 -0.53 10.01
CA GLU A 254 -2.45 -0.05 10.60
C GLU A 254 -2.04 -0.83 11.85
N THR A 255 -2.73 -1.92 12.17
CA THR A 255 -2.37 -2.75 13.33
C THR A 255 -1.42 -3.86 12.91
N LEU A 256 -0.11 -3.58 12.99
CA LEU A 256 0.94 -4.56 12.71
C LEU A 256 1.40 -5.25 14.01
N THR A 257 1.76 -6.50 13.88
CA THR A 257 2.23 -7.35 14.98
C THR A 257 3.75 -7.55 14.94
N PRO A 258 4.41 -7.94 16.03
CA PRO A 258 5.81 -8.37 15.99
C PRO A 258 6.04 -9.50 14.98
N GLU A 259 5.04 -10.39 14.83
CA GLU A 259 5.05 -11.50 13.87
C GLU A 259 5.08 -11.00 12.43
N TYR A 260 4.37 -9.92 12.11
CA TYR A 260 4.45 -9.28 10.81
C TYR A 260 5.89 -8.85 10.47
N PHE A 261 6.53 -8.11 11.37
CA PHE A 261 7.93 -7.69 11.17
C PHE A 261 8.87 -8.87 11.03
N ARG A 262 8.70 -9.89 11.87
CA ARG A 262 9.50 -11.12 11.83
C ARG A 262 9.31 -11.86 10.50
N ALA A 263 8.09 -12.07 10.06
CA ALA A 263 7.77 -12.77 8.83
C ALA A 263 8.35 -12.03 7.60
N VAL A 264 8.14 -10.71 7.52
CA VAL A 264 8.69 -9.87 6.46
C VAL A 264 10.22 -9.93 6.43
N LEU A 265 10.89 -9.71 7.56
CA LEU A 265 12.36 -9.72 7.63
C LEU A 265 12.95 -11.11 7.35
N THR A 266 12.20 -12.18 7.62
CA THR A 266 12.63 -13.55 7.29
C THR A 266 12.42 -13.86 5.81
N ARG A 267 11.24 -13.54 5.25
CA ARG A 267 10.86 -13.93 3.89
C ARG A 267 11.42 -13.02 2.80
N LEU A 268 11.67 -11.75 3.14
CA LEU A 268 12.26 -10.75 2.24
C LEU A 268 13.70 -10.40 2.66
N ALA A 269 14.47 -11.35 3.19
CA ALA A 269 15.80 -11.09 3.74
C ALA A 269 16.74 -10.35 2.76
N ASP A 270 16.63 -10.62 1.45
CA ASP A 270 17.44 -9.98 0.40
C ASP A 270 16.86 -8.63 -0.07
N THR A 271 15.55 -8.43 0.04
CA THR A 271 14.83 -7.27 -0.51
C THR A 271 14.27 -6.33 0.54
N ALA A 272 14.22 -6.74 1.81
CA ALA A 272 13.86 -5.87 2.93
C ALA A 272 15.12 -5.35 3.64
N VAL A 273 15.09 -4.09 4.05
CA VAL A 273 16.12 -3.45 4.87
C VAL A 273 15.45 -2.61 5.94
N VAL A 274 15.99 -2.68 7.17
CA VAL A 274 15.63 -1.79 8.26
C VAL A 274 16.80 -0.84 8.49
N PHE A 275 16.57 0.43 8.28
CA PHE A 275 17.48 1.47 8.75
C PHE A 275 17.13 1.84 10.18
N VAL A 276 18.10 1.85 11.07
CA VAL A 276 17.98 2.37 12.43
C VAL A 276 18.79 3.63 12.57
N TYR A 277 18.23 4.57 13.31
CA TYR A 277 18.82 5.88 13.58
C TYR A 277 19.07 5.98 15.06
N SER A 278 20.34 6.07 15.46
CA SER A 278 20.75 6.12 16.86
C SER A 278 21.35 7.49 17.21
N HIS A 279 21.06 7.94 18.43
CA HIS A 279 21.63 9.13 19.04
C HIS A 279 22.09 8.80 20.45
N GLU A 280 23.34 9.09 20.78
CA GLU A 280 23.94 8.78 22.09
C GLU A 280 23.74 7.29 22.49
N GLY A 281 23.97 6.38 21.54
CA GLY A 281 23.85 4.93 21.76
C GLY A 281 22.43 4.37 21.85
N ARG A 282 21.39 5.20 21.68
CA ARG A 282 19.98 4.80 21.75
C ARG A 282 19.31 4.88 20.38
N ILE A 283 18.60 3.83 19.96
CA ILE A 283 17.77 3.86 18.75
C ILE A 283 16.57 4.79 18.97
N ILE A 284 16.46 5.83 18.15
CA ILE A 284 15.44 6.86 18.23
C ILE A 284 14.51 6.90 17.00
N ALA A 285 14.86 6.15 15.97
CA ALA A 285 13.98 5.95 14.83
C ALA A 285 14.34 4.64 14.09
N PHE A 286 13.38 4.13 13.34
CA PHE A 286 13.60 3.10 12.34
C PHE A 286 12.87 3.43 11.05
N ASN A 287 13.31 2.83 9.95
CA ASN A 287 12.63 2.87 8.67
C ASN A 287 12.73 1.48 8.03
N LEU A 288 11.58 0.79 7.86
CA LEU A 288 11.48 -0.46 7.12
C LEU A 288 11.21 -0.16 5.65
N CYS A 289 12.06 -0.66 4.79
CA CYS A 289 11.97 -0.46 3.34
C CYS A 289 12.07 -1.79 2.60
N TYR A 290 11.44 -1.83 1.41
CA TYR A 290 11.61 -2.93 0.46
C TYR A 290 12.24 -2.39 -0.81
N HIS A 291 12.98 -3.23 -1.53
CA HIS A 291 13.56 -2.80 -2.80
C HIS A 291 13.67 -3.93 -3.82
N SER A 292 13.66 -3.52 -5.06
CA SER A 292 14.07 -4.29 -6.22
C SER A 292 15.08 -3.48 -7.02
N GLN A 293 15.41 -3.90 -8.23
CA GLN A 293 16.21 -3.11 -9.18
C GLN A 293 15.43 -1.90 -9.74
N GLU A 294 14.08 -1.94 -9.72
CA GLU A 294 13.20 -0.95 -10.34
C GLU A 294 12.66 0.08 -9.34
N VAL A 295 12.41 -0.34 -8.10
CA VAL A 295 11.74 0.50 -7.10
C VAL A 295 12.23 0.22 -5.70
N PHE A 296 12.35 1.30 -4.94
CA PHE A 296 12.54 1.29 -3.49
C PHE A 296 11.25 1.78 -2.82
N VAL A 297 10.68 0.99 -1.94
CA VAL A 297 9.45 1.30 -1.20
C VAL A 297 9.79 1.66 0.23
N ASP A 298 9.62 2.92 0.60
CA ASP A 298 9.70 3.43 1.98
C ASP A 298 8.39 3.07 2.69
N LYS A 299 8.42 1.98 3.46
CA LYS A 299 7.21 1.29 3.93
C LYS A 299 6.69 1.82 5.26
N PHE A 300 7.48 1.70 6.31
CA PHE A 300 7.10 2.13 7.65
C PHE A 300 8.25 2.87 8.33
N ILE A 301 7.93 4.01 8.92
CA ILE A 301 8.86 4.81 9.70
C ILE A 301 8.29 5.02 11.11
N GLY A 302 9.10 4.78 12.13
CA GLY A 302 8.80 5.13 13.51
C GLY A 302 9.81 6.12 14.05
N LEU A 303 9.32 7.19 14.69
CA LEU A 303 10.14 8.32 15.15
C LEU A 303 9.85 8.61 16.63
N GLU A 304 10.90 8.72 17.45
CA GLU A 304 10.77 9.14 18.84
C GLU A 304 10.71 10.68 18.93
N LEU A 305 9.54 11.22 19.26
CA LEU A 305 9.35 12.64 19.47
C LEU A 305 9.57 13.02 20.94
N PRO A 306 10.03 14.28 21.23
CA PRO A 306 10.32 15.39 20.30
C PRO A 306 11.70 15.32 19.62
N LEU A 307 12.58 14.40 20.05
CA LEU A 307 13.99 14.33 19.64
C LEU A 307 14.16 14.20 18.12
N ALA A 308 13.31 13.38 17.47
CA ALA A 308 13.33 13.22 16.03
C ALA A 308 13.09 14.53 15.25
N ARG A 309 12.28 15.44 15.79
CA ARG A 309 12.07 16.78 15.19
C ARG A 309 13.31 17.65 15.35
N THR A 310 13.91 17.66 16.54
CA THR A 310 15.13 18.44 16.84
C THR A 310 16.29 18.01 15.93
N LEU A 311 16.41 16.72 15.67
CA LEU A 311 17.45 16.12 14.82
C LEU A 311 17.06 16.06 13.34
N ASN A 312 15.88 16.56 12.95
CA ASN A 312 15.37 16.53 11.57
C ASN A 312 15.33 15.11 10.94
N LEU A 313 15.04 14.08 11.74
CA LEU A 313 15.17 12.67 11.33
C LEU A 313 14.38 12.31 10.09
N TYR A 314 13.23 12.95 9.82
CA TYR A 314 12.49 12.71 8.58
C TYR A 314 13.32 13.05 7.33
N VAL A 315 14.04 14.19 7.34
CA VAL A 315 14.90 14.58 6.21
C VAL A 315 16.15 13.71 6.15
N VAL A 316 16.69 13.34 7.32
CA VAL A 316 17.84 12.42 7.40
C VAL A 316 17.47 11.06 6.82
N SER A 317 16.33 10.48 7.20
CA SER A 317 15.83 9.21 6.66
C SER A 317 15.57 9.30 5.15
N TRP A 318 14.93 10.37 4.70
CA TRP A 318 14.71 10.59 3.27
C TRP A 318 16.02 10.59 2.48
N MET A 319 17.01 11.35 2.94
CA MET A 319 18.32 11.43 2.25
C MET A 319 19.09 10.12 2.33
N ASN A 320 18.93 9.36 3.41
CA ASN A 320 19.48 8.01 3.50
C ASN A 320 18.86 7.08 2.44
N ASN A 321 17.53 7.13 2.26
CA ASN A 321 16.83 6.37 1.23
C ASN A 321 17.28 6.78 -0.18
N VAL A 322 17.44 8.07 -0.43
CA VAL A 322 17.97 8.60 -1.71
C VAL A 322 19.38 8.08 -1.97
N ARG A 323 20.30 8.17 -1.00
CA ARG A 323 21.67 7.63 -1.12
C ARG A 323 21.69 6.14 -1.39
N TYR A 324 20.84 5.39 -0.70
CA TYR A 324 20.70 3.96 -0.89
C TYR A 324 20.25 3.62 -2.31
N CYS A 325 19.27 4.33 -2.85
CA CYS A 325 18.80 4.15 -4.23
C CYS A 325 19.89 4.50 -5.24
N LEU A 326 20.52 5.67 -5.10
CA LEU A 326 21.58 6.13 -6.02
C LEU A 326 22.76 5.15 -6.02
N GLY A 327 23.20 4.69 -4.84
CA GLY A 327 24.32 3.72 -4.73
C GLY A 327 24.01 2.35 -5.33
N ARG A 328 22.75 2.03 -5.63
CA ARG A 328 22.30 0.78 -6.25
C ARG A 328 21.70 0.95 -7.65
N GLY A 329 21.65 2.17 -8.15
CA GLY A 329 21.02 2.48 -9.44
C GLY A 329 19.51 2.26 -9.47
N ILE A 330 18.81 2.30 -8.31
CA ILE A 330 17.36 2.15 -8.23
C ILE A 330 16.71 3.45 -8.69
N PRO A 331 15.93 3.46 -9.78
CA PRO A 331 15.47 4.69 -10.41
C PRO A 331 14.27 5.35 -9.71
N VAL A 332 13.51 4.62 -8.90
CA VAL A 332 12.28 5.13 -8.31
C VAL A 332 12.27 4.88 -6.80
N LEU A 333 12.01 5.94 -6.02
CA LEU A 333 11.67 5.85 -4.61
C LEU A 333 10.17 6.13 -4.44
N GLN A 334 9.43 5.11 -4.01
CA GLN A 334 8.03 5.22 -3.60
C GLN A 334 7.97 5.43 -2.09
N SER A 335 7.27 6.46 -1.67
CA SER A 335 7.06 6.74 -0.24
C SER A 335 5.57 6.89 0.02
N GLY A 336 4.99 6.10 0.87
CA GLY A 336 3.59 5.99 1.30
C GLY A 336 2.62 7.17 1.04
N GLN A 337 1.46 7.09 1.66
CA GLN A 337 0.30 7.94 1.34
C GLN A 337 0.07 9.12 2.32
N THR A 338 1.11 9.56 3.05
CA THR A 338 1.03 10.67 4.03
C THR A 338 2.17 11.67 3.84
N ALA A 339 2.18 12.78 4.61
CA ALA A 339 3.24 13.80 4.60
C ALA A 339 3.55 14.40 3.21
N TYR A 340 2.52 14.62 2.39
CA TYR A 340 2.66 15.04 1.00
C TYR A 340 3.42 16.34 0.80
N ALA A 341 3.19 17.34 1.68
CA ALA A 341 3.85 18.63 1.56
C ALA A 341 5.38 18.52 1.59
N MET A 342 5.92 17.65 2.46
CA MET A 342 7.35 17.41 2.55
C MET A 342 7.87 16.63 1.34
N LYS A 343 7.18 15.57 0.92
CA LYS A 343 7.55 14.72 -0.22
C LYS A 343 7.58 15.49 -1.54
N LEU A 344 6.58 16.35 -1.78
CA LEU A 344 6.55 17.25 -2.94
C LEU A 344 7.70 18.26 -2.90
N ARG A 345 8.02 18.80 -1.72
CA ARG A 345 9.16 19.69 -1.55
C ARG A 345 10.49 19.00 -1.82
N LEU A 346 10.58 17.70 -1.55
CA LEU A 346 11.73 16.84 -1.81
C LEU A 346 11.74 16.24 -3.22
N GLY A 347 10.91 16.75 -4.14
CA GLY A 347 10.93 16.43 -5.56
C GLY A 347 10.01 15.29 -5.99
N SER A 348 9.21 14.71 -5.08
CA SER A 348 8.23 13.70 -5.45
C SER A 348 7.09 14.30 -6.28
N HIS A 349 6.47 13.47 -7.10
CA HIS A 349 5.18 13.72 -7.72
C HIS A 349 4.12 12.76 -7.18
N LEU A 350 2.86 13.12 -7.29
CA LEU A 350 1.75 12.30 -6.81
C LEU A 350 1.16 11.47 -7.94
N ARG A 351 1.15 10.16 -7.78
CA ARG A 351 0.46 9.22 -8.66
C ARG A 351 -0.94 8.95 -8.11
N ALA A 352 -1.96 9.31 -8.88
CA ALA A 352 -3.35 9.09 -8.48
C ALA A 352 -3.68 7.60 -8.36
N ASN A 353 -4.40 7.26 -7.30
CA ASN A 353 -4.95 5.95 -7.04
C ASN A 353 -6.48 6.02 -6.97
N TRP A 354 -7.13 4.88 -7.15
CA TRP A 354 -8.56 4.74 -7.17
C TRP A 354 -9.01 3.55 -6.34
N ILE A 355 -10.13 3.71 -5.65
CA ILE A 355 -10.89 2.62 -5.03
C ILE A 355 -12.08 2.33 -5.91
N TYR A 356 -12.32 1.05 -6.16
CA TYR A 356 -13.55 0.55 -6.76
C TYR A 356 -14.34 -0.22 -5.71
N PHE A 357 -15.65 -0.01 -5.66
CA PHE A 357 -16.51 -0.72 -4.73
C PHE A 357 -17.88 -1.00 -5.33
N ARG A 358 -18.49 -2.08 -4.87
CA ARG A 358 -19.85 -2.48 -5.21
C ARG A 358 -20.45 -3.27 -4.05
N HIS A 359 -21.69 -2.98 -3.70
CA HIS A 359 -22.45 -3.83 -2.79
C HIS A 359 -23.42 -4.69 -3.60
N ARG A 360 -23.56 -5.98 -3.25
CA ARG A 360 -24.40 -6.95 -3.99
C ARG A 360 -25.89 -6.65 -3.82
N HIS A 361 -26.31 -6.07 -2.65
CA HIS A 361 -27.68 -5.60 -2.47
C HIS A 361 -27.88 -4.23 -3.15
N PRO A 362 -28.87 -4.08 -4.08
CA PRO A 362 -28.99 -2.89 -4.92
C PRO A 362 -29.25 -1.60 -4.13
N ILE A 363 -30.09 -1.65 -3.09
CA ILE A 363 -30.40 -0.48 -2.27
C ILE A 363 -29.15 0.00 -1.51
N VAL A 364 -28.40 -0.93 -0.90
CA VAL A 364 -27.15 -0.60 -0.19
C VAL A 364 -26.12 -0.06 -1.17
N ASN A 365 -26.02 -0.68 -2.37
CA ASN A 365 -25.12 -0.20 -3.42
C ASN A 365 -25.47 1.23 -3.86
N PHE A 366 -26.74 1.54 -4.03
CA PHE A 366 -27.19 2.89 -4.35
C PHE A 366 -26.81 3.88 -3.23
N ALA A 367 -27.10 3.53 -1.97
CA ALA A 367 -26.75 4.37 -0.82
C ALA A 367 -25.23 4.63 -0.73
N LEU A 368 -24.41 3.60 -0.91
CA LEU A 368 -22.95 3.74 -0.91
C LEU A 368 -22.45 4.62 -2.07
N ARG A 369 -23.06 4.52 -3.25
CA ARG A 369 -22.74 5.38 -4.40
C ARG A 369 -23.02 6.85 -4.11
N MET A 370 -24.15 7.14 -3.48
CA MET A 370 -24.53 8.51 -3.10
C MET A 370 -23.65 9.06 -1.97
N ALA A 371 -23.31 8.24 -0.98
CA ALA A 371 -22.42 8.61 0.12
C ALA A 371 -20.94 8.70 -0.30
N GLY A 372 -20.57 7.99 -1.34
CA GLY A 372 -19.18 7.85 -1.78
C GLY A 372 -18.40 9.15 -1.90
N PRO A 373 -18.90 10.18 -2.62
CA PRO A 373 -18.20 11.47 -2.74
C PRO A 373 -17.99 12.21 -1.42
N LEU A 374 -18.77 11.91 -0.39
CA LEU A 374 -18.62 12.46 0.97
C LEU A 374 -17.57 11.68 1.78
N LEU A 375 -17.39 10.41 1.45
CA LEU A 375 -16.45 9.49 2.14
C LEU A 375 -15.07 9.45 1.48
N ALA A 376 -14.84 10.22 0.42
CA ALA A 376 -13.58 10.21 -0.32
C ALA A 376 -12.44 10.77 0.53
N ALA A 377 -11.48 9.91 0.91
CA ALA A 377 -10.37 10.21 1.81
C ALA A 377 -9.50 11.39 1.32
N ASP A 378 -9.37 11.56 -0.01
CA ASP A 378 -8.58 12.64 -0.62
C ASP A 378 -9.15 14.05 -0.38
N LYS A 379 -10.45 14.17 -0.05
CA LYS A 379 -11.10 15.45 0.27
C LYS A 379 -10.88 15.87 1.72
N HIS A 380 -10.64 14.91 2.59
CA HIS A 380 -10.50 15.14 4.03
C HIS A 380 -9.05 15.31 4.47
N ASP A 381 -8.07 15.10 3.58
CA ASP A 381 -6.66 15.35 3.84
C ASP A 381 -6.32 16.85 3.60
N PRO A 382 -6.02 17.62 4.68
CA PRO A 382 -5.69 19.04 4.55
C PRO A 382 -4.39 19.29 3.77
N GLU A 383 -3.45 18.34 3.79
CA GLU A 383 -2.18 18.45 3.07
C GLU A 383 -2.37 18.28 1.58
N LEU A 384 -3.19 17.29 1.15
CA LEU A 384 -3.54 17.12 -0.26
C LEU A 384 -4.27 18.32 -0.82
N SER A 385 -5.21 18.89 -0.07
CA SER A 385 -5.93 20.09 -0.48
C SER A 385 -4.99 21.28 -0.68
N ARG A 386 -3.99 21.45 0.18
CA ARG A 386 -2.95 22.50 0.06
C ARG A 386 -1.97 22.20 -1.07
N ALA A 387 -1.60 20.93 -1.27
CA ALA A 387 -0.70 20.51 -2.34
C ALA A 387 -1.30 20.77 -3.73
N ARG A 388 -2.56 20.42 -3.93
CA ARG A 388 -3.30 20.66 -5.18
C ARG A 388 -3.41 22.16 -5.52
N ARG A 389 -3.66 23.03 -4.51
CA ARG A 389 -3.71 24.51 -4.70
C ARG A 389 -2.36 25.11 -5.10
N ARG A 390 -1.24 24.44 -4.83
CA ARG A 390 0.11 24.92 -5.19
C ARG A 390 0.56 24.44 -6.57
N GLN A 391 -0.11 23.42 -7.13
CA GLN A 391 0.16 22.88 -8.47
C GLN A 391 -0.78 23.44 -9.55
N ALA A 392 -1.92 24.02 -9.14
CA ALA A 392 -2.84 24.78 -9.99
C ALA A 392 -2.42 26.24 -10.06
#